data_d416b8d042389849996c90a7c4841910
#
_entry.id   d416b8d042389849996c90a7c4841910
#
_cell.length_a   1.000
_cell.length_b   1.000
_cell.length_c   1.000
_cell.angle_alpha   90.00
_cell.angle_beta   90.00
_cell.angle_gamma   90.00
#
_symmetry.space_group_name_H-M   'P 1'
#
loop_
_entity.id
_entity.type
_entity.pdbx_description
1 polymer ?
#
loop_
_entity_poly.entity_id
_entity_poly.type
_entity_poly.pdbx_seq_one_letter_code
_entity_poly.pdbx_strand_id
1 'polypeptide(L)'
;MRMSTRRKLTVLLVTLALAWLAGDSVSTASRYVVPNPILVLTGQEAYQAGGKSFIRYNYSVFNSADYPAEMFAASPNLPPCGNNTKASRTWVDIYDQRGKRLYGFCALGKPSDLNQIWFALESGVVPPSWVYIEMTDRATNTKYKSNLADTTN
;
A
#
# COMPACT_ATOMS: atom_id res chain seq x y z
N MET A 1 19.99 57.87 -34.57
CA MET A 1 19.33 57.99 -33.26
C MET A 1 20.06 57.09 -32.27
N ARG A 2 21.01 57.62 -31.46
CA ARG A 2 21.83 56.81 -30.52
C ARG A 2 21.08 56.69 -29.22
N MET A 3 20.51 55.51 -28.93
CA MET A 3 19.93 55.23 -27.63
C MET A 3 21.03 55.17 -26.57
N SER A 4 20.87 55.99 -25.55
CA SER A 4 21.84 56.16 -24.47
C SER A 4 22.10 54.86 -23.77
N THR A 5 23.40 54.51 -23.61
CA THR A 5 23.91 53.30 -22.96
C THR A 5 23.37 53.10 -21.53
N ARG A 6 22.99 54.17 -20.87
CA ARG A 6 22.39 54.15 -19.52
C ARG A 6 21.02 53.46 -19.44
N ARG A 7 20.17 53.59 -20.49
CA ARG A 7 18.85 52.94 -20.51
C ARG A 7 18.95 51.40 -20.68
N LYS A 8 19.99 50.93 -21.39
CA LYS A 8 20.24 49.49 -21.59
C LYS A 8 20.68 48.80 -20.30
N LEU A 9 21.48 49.51 -19.47
CA LEU A 9 21.98 48.95 -18.22
C LEU A 9 20.86 48.80 -17.17
N THR A 10 19.92 49.76 -17.11
CA THR A 10 18.82 49.73 -16.15
C THR A 10 17.81 48.61 -16.50
N VAL A 11 17.56 48.34 -17.76
CA VAL A 11 16.65 47.24 -18.20
C VAL A 11 17.30 45.89 -17.89
N LEU A 12 18.61 45.75 -18.03
CA LEU A 12 19.33 44.49 -17.74
C LEU A 12 19.30 44.14 -16.24
N LEU A 13 19.45 45.17 -15.38
CA LEU A 13 19.42 44.98 -13.91
C LEU A 13 18.01 44.62 -13.38
N VAL A 14 16.95 45.14 -13.99
CA VAL A 14 15.56 44.82 -13.61
C VAL A 14 15.20 43.39 -14.03
N THR A 15 15.68 42.93 -15.17
CA THR A 15 15.43 41.55 -15.61
C THR A 15 16.20 40.51 -14.77
N LEU A 16 17.39 40.83 -14.27
CA LEU A 16 18.15 39.96 -13.36
C LEU A 16 17.49 39.88 -11.97
N ALA A 17 16.91 40.98 -11.47
CA ALA A 17 16.25 41.00 -10.16
C ALA A 17 14.95 40.17 -10.14
N LEU A 18 14.23 40.09 -11.25
CA LEU A 18 13.00 39.29 -11.38
C LEU A 18 13.27 37.77 -11.46
N ALA A 19 14.45 37.35 -11.90
CA ALA A 19 14.84 35.95 -11.97
C ALA A 19 15.14 35.32 -10.58
N TRP A 20 15.40 36.14 -9.56
CA TRP A 20 15.70 35.69 -8.18
C TRP A 20 14.44 35.53 -7.32
N LEU A 21 13.25 35.94 -7.81
CA LEU A 21 11.98 35.78 -7.11
C LEU A 21 11.21 34.52 -7.52
N ALA A 22 11.74 33.72 -8.46
CA ALA A 22 11.31 32.35 -8.66
C ALA A 22 11.83 31.51 -7.49
N GLY A 23 11.29 31.78 -6.30
CA GLY A 23 11.57 30.95 -5.13
C GLY A 23 11.21 29.52 -5.45
N ASP A 24 12.20 28.63 -5.36
CA ASP A 24 11.98 27.20 -5.32
C ASP A 24 10.90 26.92 -4.27
N SER A 25 9.70 26.64 -4.74
CA SER A 25 8.66 26.06 -3.91
C SER A 25 9.19 24.68 -3.53
N VAL A 26 10.02 24.62 -2.49
CA VAL A 26 10.37 23.36 -1.84
C VAL A 26 9.04 22.81 -1.34
N SER A 27 8.43 21.97 -2.16
CA SER A 27 7.34 21.13 -1.74
C SER A 27 7.88 20.27 -0.60
N THR A 28 7.68 20.70 0.63
CA THR A 28 7.82 19.86 1.81
C THR A 28 6.72 18.83 1.69
N ALA A 29 6.98 17.79 0.90
CA ALA A 29 6.15 16.59 0.93
C ALA A 29 6.18 16.15 2.38
N SER A 30 5.09 16.38 3.09
CA SER A 30 4.88 15.85 4.42
C SER A 30 5.13 14.34 4.31
N ARG A 31 6.21 13.85 4.92
CA ARG A 31 6.47 12.42 4.99
C ARG A 31 5.39 11.84 5.88
N TYR A 32 4.30 11.45 5.26
CA TYR A 32 3.26 10.70 5.94
C TYR A 32 3.89 9.41 6.47
N VAL A 33 3.92 9.26 7.78
CA VAL A 33 4.41 8.04 8.42
C VAL A 33 3.29 7.01 8.33
N VAL A 34 3.45 6.04 7.44
CA VAL A 34 2.52 4.92 7.29
C VAL A 34 2.66 4.01 8.50
N PRO A 35 1.60 3.80 9.30
CA PRO A 35 1.66 2.92 10.46
C PRO A 35 1.74 1.44 10.04
N ASN A 36 2.19 0.58 10.97
CA ASN A 36 2.06 -0.87 10.79
C ASN A 36 0.58 -1.28 10.87
N PRO A 37 0.14 -2.27 10.10
CA PRO A 37 -1.23 -2.76 10.15
C PRO A 37 -1.55 -3.43 11.49
N ILE A 38 -2.77 -3.25 11.96
CA ILE A 38 -3.31 -3.93 13.14
C ILE A 38 -4.29 -4.98 12.64
N LEU A 39 -3.83 -6.24 12.60
CA LEU A 39 -4.61 -7.37 12.10
C LEU A 39 -5.52 -7.93 13.19
N VAL A 40 -6.79 -8.17 12.84
CA VAL A 40 -7.82 -8.71 13.73
C VAL A 40 -8.60 -9.81 13.02
N LEU A 41 -8.77 -10.98 13.66
CA LEU A 41 -9.67 -12.03 13.18
C LEU A 41 -11.12 -11.52 13.31
N THR A 42 -11.89 -11.63 12.22
CA THR A 42 -13.31 -11.21 12.19
C THR A 42 -14.27 -12.38 12.17
N GLY A 43 -13.79 -13.57 11.85
CA GLY A 43 -14.59 -14.79 11.89
C GLY A 43 -14.04 -15.92 11.05
N GLN A 44 -14.73 -17.05 11.14
CA GLN A 44 -14.45 -18.25 10.38
C GLN A 44 -15.71 -18.71 9.68
N GLU A 45 -15.59 -19.24 8.48
CA GLU A 45 -16.71 -19.81 7.75
C GLU A 45 -16.32 -21.06 6.96
N ALA A 46 -17.21 -22.05 6.96
CA ALA A 46 -17.05 -23.22 6.12
C ALA A 46 -17.59 -22.94 4.71
N TYR A 47 -16.89 -23.39 3.68
CA TYR A 47 -17.36 -23.32 2.30
C TYR A 47 -16.92 -24.52 1.49
N GLN A 48 -17.55 -24.71 0.33
CA GLN A 48 -17.26 -25.80 -0.60
C GLN A 48 -16.67 -25.22 -1.89
N ALA A 49 -15.59 -25.82 -2.38
CA ALA A 49 -15.01 -25.49 -3.67
C ALA A 49 -14.40 -26.73 -4.33
N GLY A 50 -14.69 -26.97 -5.59
CA GLY A 50 -14.14 -28.09 -6.34
C GLY A 50 -14.41 -29.48 -5.71
N GLY A 51 -15.54 -29.65 -5.03
CA GLY A 51 -15.90 -30.90 -4.34
C GLY A 51 -15.18 -31.12 -3.00
N LYS A 52 -14.44 -30.12 -2.52
CA LYS A 52 -13.73 -30.16 -1.24
C LYS A 52 -14.32 -29.14 -0.27
N SER A 53 -14.22 -29.46 1.03
CA SER A 53 -14.62 -28.58 2.13
C SER A 53 -13.43 -27.79 2.64
N PHE A 54 -13.64 -26.52 2.93
CA PHE A 54 -12.62 -25.60 3.45
C PHE A 54 -13.16 -24.81 4.63
N ILE A 55 -12.27 -24.36 5.48
CA ILE A 55 -12.51 -23.32 6.48
C ILE A 55 -11.76 -22.07 6.03
N ARG A 56 -12.50 -20.97 5.87
CA ARG A 56 -11.95 -19.64 5.58
C ARG A 56 -11.84 -18.84 6.86
N TYR A 57 -10.69 -18.25 7.08
CA TYR A 57 -10.34 -17.36 8.20
C TYR A 57 -10.34 -15.94 7.67
N ASN A 58 -11.30 -15.13 8.13
CA ASN A 58 -11.49 -13.75 7.68
C ASN A 58 -10.84 -12.79 8.64
N TYR A 59 -10.16 -11.78 8.10
CA TYR A 59 -9.44 -10.76 8.86
C TYR A 59 -9.79 -9.37 8.36
N SER A 60 -9.58 -8.41 9.25
CA SER A 60 -9.65 -6.98 8.98
C SER A 60 -8.39 -6.30 9.49
N VAL A 61 -7.96 -5.24 8.82
CA VAL A 61 -6.95 -4.32 9.35
C VAL A 61 -7.68 -3.18 10.04
N PHE A 62 -7.63 -3.16 11.37
CA PHE A 62 -8.37 -2.22 12.22
C PHE A 62 -8.09 -0.75 11.87
N ASN A 63 -6.84 -0.43 11.58
CA ASN A 63 -6.41 0.90 11.19
C ASN A 63 -6.33 1.11 9.67
N SER A 64 -7.17 0.42 8.89
CA SER A 64 -7.18 0.52 7.42
C SER A 64 -7.45 1.94 6.91
N ALA A 65 -8.19 2.76 7.65
CA ALA A 65 -8.48 4.16 7.32
C ALA A 65 -7.26 5.09 7.42
N ASP A 66 -6.19 4.66 8.09
CA ASP A 66 -4.97 5.46 8.26
C ASP A 66 -4.04 5.40 7.03
N TYR A 67 -4.39 4.58 6.04
CA TYR A 67 -3.57 4.45 4.83
C TYR A 67 -4.05 5.38 3.72
N PRO A 68 -3.13 6.10 3.05
CA PRO A 68 -3.49 6.96 1.92
C PRO A 68 -3.97 6.12 0.72
N ALA A 69 -4.99 6.61 0.03
CA ALA A 69 -5.60 5.91 -1.10
C ALA A 69 -4.59 5.63 -2.24
N GLU A 70 -3.59 6.47 -2.39
CA GLU A 70 -2.53 6.35 -3.41
C GLU A 70 -1.71 5.06 -3.27
N MET A 71 -1.62 4.49 -2.07
CA MET A 71 -0.97 3.20 -1.84
C MET A 71 -1.70 2.04 -2.53
N PHE A 72 -3.00 2.20 -2.80
CA PHE A 72 -3.84 1.17 -3.41
C PHE A 72 -4.17 1.45 -4.88
N ALA A 73 -3.66 2.54 -5.42
CA ALA A 73 -3.83 2.86 -6.83
C ALA A 73 -3.24 1.74 -7.72
N ALA A 74 -3.90 1.48 -8.84
CA ALA A 74 -3.34 0.59 -9.86
C ALA A 74 -2.04 1.16 -10.39
N SER A 75 -1.02 0.31 -10.53
CA SER A 75 0.29 0.73 -11.03
C SER A 75 0.64 -0.04 -12.30
N PRO A 76 0.56 0.61 -13.48
CA PRO A 76 0.81 -0.05 -14.77
C PRO A 76 2.27 -0.49 -14.96
N ASN A 77 3.19 0.07 -14.19
CA ASN A 77 4.63 -0.22 -14.27
C ASN A 77 5.05 -1.38 -13.37
N LEU A 78 4.12 -1.97 -12.61
CA LEU A 78 4.39 -3.13 -11.78
C LEU A 78 4.05 -4.44 -12.52
N PRO A 79 4.71 -5.55 -12.17
CA PRO A 79 4.39 -6.83 -12.78
C PRO A 79 2.92 -7.19 -12.51
N PRO A 80 2.27 -7.91 -13.45
CA PRO A 80 0.90 -8.35 -13.26
C PRO A 80 0.80 -9.25 -12.03
N CYS A 81 -0.35 -9.20 -11.37
CA CYS A 81 -0.69 -10.03 -10.24
C CYS A 81 -1.40 -11.30 -10.74
N GLY A 82 -0.66 -12.34 -11.08
CA GLY A 82 -1.22 -13.53 -11.74
C GLY A 82 -1.92 -13.13 -13.05
N ASN A 83 -3.19 -13.49 -13.19
CA ASN A 83 -4.03 -13.10 -14.35
C ASN A 83 -4.65 -11.70 -14.20
N ASN A 84 -4.39 -10.98 -13.10
CA ASN A 84 -4.98 -9.67 -12.87
C ASN A 84 -4.07 -8.58 -13.42
N THR A 85 -4.55 -7.87 -14.44
CA THR A 85 -3.86 -6.73 -15.05
C THR A 85 -3.97 -5.44 -14.24
N LYS A 86 -4.76 -5.44 -13.16
CA LYS A 86 -4.99 -4.29 -12.27
C LYS A 86 -4.26 -4.45 -10.94
N ALA A 87 -3.01 -4.89 -10.98
CA ALA A 87 -2.19 -4.97 -9.78
C ALA A 87 -2.12 -3.61 -9.08
N SER A 88 -2.36 -3.61 -7.78
CA SER A 88 -2.22 -2.42 -6.95
C SER A 88 -0.77 -2.17 -6.56
N ARG A 89 -0.45 -0.93 -6.21
CA ARG A 89 0.85 -0.56 -5.67
C ARG A 89 1.16 -1.30 -4.36
N THR A 90 0.16 -1.52 -3.50
CA THR A 90 0.30 -2.28 -2.27
C THR A 90 -0.15 -3.72 -2.46
N TRP A 91 0.72 -4.66 -2.12
CA TRP A 91 0.42 -6.08 -2.04
C TRP A 91 0.40 -6.52 -0.58
N VAL A 92 -0.45 -7.47 -0.26
CA VAL A 92 -0.61 -8.00 1.10
C VAL A 92 -0.41 -9.51 1.06
N ASP A 93 0.56 -10.00 1.82
CA ASP A 93 0.80 -11.42 2.00
C ASP A 93 0.47 -11.83 3.44
N ILE A 94 -0.22 -12.96 3.61
CA ILE A 94 -0.52 -13.56 4.91
C ILE A 94 0.49 -14.67 5.17
N TYR A 95 1.08 -14.64 6.34
CA TYR A 95 2.08 -15.63 6.80
C TYR A 95 1.64 -16.26 8.11
N ASP A 96 2.03 -17.51 8.33
CA ASP A 96 1.98 -18.12 9.66
C ASP A 96 3.09 -17.58 10.58
N GLN A 97 3.04 -17.93 11.87
CA GLN A 97 4.03 -17.49 12.86
C GLN A 97 5.47 -17.95 12.54
N ARG A 98 5.66 -18.91 11.65
CA ARG A 98 6.97 -19.44 11.20
C ARG A 98 7.47 -18.77 9.93
N GLY A 99 6.68 -17.83 9.37
CA GLY A 99 7.01 -17.13 8.14
C GLY A 99 6.66 -17.90 6.85
N LYS A 100 5.87 -18.97 6.93
CA LYS A 100 5.35 -19.65 5.74
C LYS A 100 4.20 -18.83 5.17
N ARG A 101 4.30 -18.44 3.90
CA ARG A 101 3.23 -17.73 3.18
C ARG A 101 2.01 -18.64 3.00
N LEU A 102 0.85 -18.17 3.41
CA LEU A 102 -0.43 -18.85 3.30
C LEU A 102 -1.24 -18.38 2.09
N TYR A 103 -1.33 -17.06 1.90
CA TYR A 103 -2.09 -16.44 0.81
C TYR A 103 -1.54 -15.05 0.47
N GLY A 104 -2.06 -14.42 -0.60
CA GLY A 104 -1.66 -13.08 -0.97
C GLY A 104 -2.69 -12.36 -1.84
N PHE A 105 -2.77 -11.04 -1.67
CA PHE A 105 -3.63 -10.12 -2.38
C PHE A 105 -2.78 -9.07 -3.08
N CYS A 106 -3.04 -8.82 -4.34
CA CYS A 106 -2.25 -7.91 -5.16
C CYS A 106 -3.12 -6.99 -6.05
N ALA A 107 -4.43 -6.97 -5.81
CA ALA A 107 -5.38 -6.16 -6.54
C ALA A 107 -6.35 -5.42 -5.60
N LEU A 108 -5.80 -4.91 -4.48
CA LEU A 108 -6.53 -4.07 -3.53
C LEU A 108 -6.66 -2.67 -4.15
N GLY A 109 -7.89 -2.19 -4.35
CA GLY A 109 -8.16 -0.91 -5.03
C GLY A 109 -8.24 0.29 -4.09
N LYS A 110 -8.43 0.06 -2.80
CA LYS A 110 -8.64 1.09 -1.77
C LYS A 110 -8.28 0.57 -0.38
N PRO A 111 -8.01 1.45 0.61
CA PRO A 111 -7.66 1.04 1.97
C PRO A 111 -8.69 0.11 2.64
N SER A 112 -9.98 0.33 2.40
CA SER A 112 -11.05 -0.50 2.98
C SER A 112 -11.08 -1.95 2.49
N ASP A 113 -10.38 -2.27 1.39
CA ASP A 113 -10.26 -3.67 0.93
C ASP A 113 -9.41 -4.50 1.90
N LEU A 114 -8.59 -3.85 2.73
CA LEU A 114 -7.87 -4.48 3.85
C LEU A 114 -8.81 -5.07 4.93
N ASN A 115 -10.10 -4.73 4.90
CA ASN A 115 -11.09 -5.28 5.82
C ASN A 115 -11.71 -6.60 5.33
N GLN A 116 -11.24 -7.11 4.18
CA GLN A 116 -11.75 -8.32 3.53
C GLN A 116 -10.62 -9.27 3.12
N ILE A 117 -9.56 -9.34 3.92
CA ILE A 117 -8.46 -10.27 3.68
C ILE A 117 -8.75 -11.61 4.37
N TRP A 118 -8.31 -12.69 3.76
CA TRP A 118 -8.58 -14.03 4.25
C TRP A 118 -7.56 -15.04 3.74
N PHE A 119 -7.49 -16.19 4.39
CA PHE A 119 -6.93 -17.41 3.83
C PHE A 119 -7.84 -18.59 4.13
N ALA A 120 -7.67 -19.70 3.43
CA ALA A 120 -8.47 -20.90 3.64
C ALA A 120 -7.58 -22.14 3.71
N LEU A 121 -8.01 -23.08 4.52
CA LEU A 121 -7.41 -24.42 4.63
C LEU A 121 -8.47 -25.48 4.35
N GLU A 122 -8.06 -26.60 3.77
CA GLU A 122 -8.95 -27.75 3.61
C GLU A 122 -9.42 -28.23 4.98
N SER A 123 -10.69 -28.60 5.10
CA SER A 123 -11.28 -29.06 6.36
C SER A 123 -10.51 -30.25 6.92
N GLY A 124 -10.20 -30.21 8.21
CA GLY A 124 -9.36 -31.20 8.88
C GLY A 124 -7.87 -30.85 8.93
N VAL A 125 -7.41 -29.85 8.20
CA VAL A 125 -6.05 -29.31 8.34
C VAL A 125 -6.00 -28.43 9.58
N VAL A 126 -5.04 -28.69 10.48
CA VAL A 126 -4.83 -27.89 11.68
C VAL A 126 -4.31 -26.51 11.27
N PRO A 127 -5.02 -25.41 11.63
CA PRO A 127 -4.56 -24.07 11.33
C PRO A 127 -3.32 -23.71 12.15
N PRO A 128 -2.49 -22.76 11.68
CA PRO A 128 -1.48 -22.17 12.53
C PRO A 128 -2.15 -21.44 13.71
N SER A 129 -1.51 -21.38 14.88
CA SER A 129 -2.08 -20.67 16.04
C SER A 129 -2.16 -19.16 15.78
N TRP A 130 -1.16 -18.63 15.07
CA TRP A 130 -1.00 -17.20 14.82
C TRP A 130 -0.66 -16.94 13.35
N VAL A 131 -1.18 -15.84 12.85
CA VAL A 131 -0.82 -15.31 11.54
C VAL A 131 -0.47 -13.82 11.63
N TYR A 132 0.24 -13.32 10.64
CA TYR A 132 0.47 -11.90 10.43
C TYR A 132 0.36 -11.57 8.95
N ILE A 133 0.21 -10.31 8.64
CA ILE A 133 0.33 -9.82 7.27
C ILE A 133 1.59 -8.99 7.10
N GLU A 134 2.11 -9.02 5.89
CA GLU A 134 3.11 -8.07 5.41
C GLU A 134 2.51 -7.32 4.22
N MET A 135 2.36 -6.00 4.38
CA MET A 135 1.99 -5.11 3.29
C MET A 135 3.26 -4.61 2.62
N THR A 136 3.39 -4.78 1.32
CA THR A 136 4.54 -4.30 0.55
C THR A 136 4.10 -3.19 -0.39
N ASP A 137 4.61 -1.96 -0.19
CA ASP A 137 4.54 -0.91 -1.19
C ASP A 137 5.51 -1.25 -2.33
N ARG A 138 5.00 -1.67 -3.46
CA ARG A 138 5.78 -2.13 -4.62
C ARG A 138 6.55 -1.00 -5.32
N ALA A 139 6.14 0.25 -5.13
CA ALA A 139 6.85 1.39 -5.71
C ALA A 139 8.15 1.71 -4.97
N THR A 140 8.18 1.50 -3.65
CA THR A 140 9.33 1.81 -2.78
C THR A 140 10.00 0.57 -2.21
N ASN A 141 9.38 -0.62 -2.37
CA ASN A 141 9.73 -1.88 -1.73
C ASN A 141 9.74 -1.80 -0.19
N THR A 142 8.97 -0.85 0.36
CA THR A 142 8.81 -0.71 1.81
C THR A 142 7.80 -1.72 2.32
N LYS A 143 8.12 -2.34 3.45
CA LYS A 143 7.31 -3.39 4.07
C LYS A 143 6.76 -2.93 5.41
N TYR A 144 5.50 -3.23 5.66
CA TYR A 144 4.77 -2.93 6.88
C TYR A 144 4.23 -4.23 7.44
N LYS A 145 4.75 -4.66 8.59
CA LYS A 145 4.37 -5.93 9.21
C LYS A 145 3.35 -5.71 10.33
N SER A 146 2.29 -6.50 10.35
CA SER A 146 1.27 -6.43 11.42
C SER A 146 1.74 -7.09 12.73
N ASN A 147 0.91 -6.92 13.77
CA ASN A 147 0.91 -7.81 14.92
C ASN A 147 0.60 -9.27 14.49
N LEU A 148 0.87 -10.21 15.39
CA LEU A 148 0.32 -11.56 15.31
C LEU A 148 -1.17 -11.51 15.69
N ALA A 149 -2.02 -12.18 14.92
CA ALA A 149 -3.44 -12.35 15.19
C ALA A 149 -3.77 -13.84 15.30
N ASP A 150 -4.70 -14.18 16.20
CA ASP A 150 -5.18 -15.54 16.40
C ASP A 150 -5.89 -16.08 15.17
N THR A 151 -5.93 -17.42 15.06
CA THR A 151 -6.80 -18.14 14.11
C THR A 151 -7.97 -18.80 14.83
N THR A 152 -8.03 -18.74 16.14
CA THR A 152 -9.12 -19.26 16.98
C THR A 152 -9.72 -18.13 17.79
N ASN A 153 -11.05 -18.07 17.86
CA ASN A 153 -11.79 -17.19 18.78
C ASN A 153 -11.82 -17.84 20.16
#